data_50a09f5d4235574f058a2a10b955f773
#
_entry.id   50a09f5d4235574f058a2a10b955f773
#
_cell.length_a   1.000
_cell.length_b   1.000
_cell.length_c   1.000
_cell.angle_alpha   90.00
_cell.angle_beta   90.00
_cell.angle_gamma   90.00
#
_symmetry.space_group_name_H-M   'P 1'
#
loop_
_entity.id
_entity.type
_entity.pdbx_description
1 polymer ?
#
loop_
_entity_poly.entity_id
_entity_poly.type
_entity_poly.pdbx_seq_one_letter_code
_entity_poly.pdbx_strand_id
1 'polypeptide(L)'
;MKKQLICTLLCVSMLLASSLPAFAAKTTTEPLEEPEVKPLVQAETFETPYAPLCFVDKKGNPVQGLVFSEPTLTHFTDINGLNEIDAAVATGLYDGGYTGKEKVDFSKPIAFSVTNPVNDETKKYNVRLDDDKTTKLVWDKETPAQSIAKKKEKVSFRVVDQNGKPVSDAQFVLPSQQFLLPTDVNGRTYYYGEPFEMYNVELHYTDSKGNDQYLTKLVTVRDSHLKNGKLSITFKVTV
;
A
#
# COMPACT_ATOMS: atom_id res chain seq x y z
N MET A 1 15.21 -36.31 37.20
CA MET A 1 15.52 -37.40 36.26
C MET A 1 15.12 -36.97 34.86
N LYS A 2 16.11 -36.84 34.01
CA LYS A 2 15.99 -36.40 32.59
C LYS A 2 15.44 -37.55 31.74
N LYS A 3 14.55 -37.26 30.77
CA LYS A 3 14.42 -38.09 29.57
C LYS A 3 14.27 -37.14 28.38
N GLN A 4 15.36 -36.99 27.63
CA GLN A 4 15.37 -36.45 26.27
C GLN A 4 14.82 -37.53 25.33
N LEU A 5 13.92 -37.14 24.43
CA LEU A 5 13.50 -37.98 23.31
C LEU A 5 14.07 -37.32 22.03
N ILE A 6 15.09 -38.00 21.50
CA ILE A 6 15.71 -37.68 20.21
C ILE A 6 14.92 -38.44 19.16
N CYS A 7 14.28 -37.70 18.23
CA CYS A 7 13.62 -38.27 17.07
C CYS A 7 14.55 -38.10 15.87
N THR A 8 15.22 -39.20 15.51
CA THR A 8 16.10 -39.31 14.33
C THR A 8 15.24 -39.64 13.11
N LEU A 9 15.14 -38.73 12.16
CA LEU A 9 14.46 -38.97 10.88
C LEU A 9 15.48 -39.56 9.89
N LEU A 10 15.34 -40.84 9.55
CA LEU A 10 16.12 -41.55 8.54
C LEU A 10 15.50 -41.27 7.16
N CYS A 11 16.18 -40.51 6.30
CA CYS A 11 15.86 -40.46 4.88
C CYS A 11 16.50 -41.63 4.15
N VAL A 12 15.67 -42.59 3.70
CA VAL A 12 16.08 -43.64 2.80
C VAL A 12 15.88 -43.18 1.36
N SER A 13 16.99 -42.91 0.67
CA SER A 13 17.01 -42.65 -0.77
C SER A 13 17.13 -43.98 -1.51
N MET A 14 16.06 -44.43 -2.19
CA MET A 14 16.11 -45.52 -3.14
C MET A 14 16.66 -45.05 -4.48
N LEU A 15 17.86 -45.47 -4.80
CA LEU A 15 18.41 -45.43 -6.15
C LEU A 15 17.84 -46.62 -6.95
N LEU A 16 16.99 -46.34 -7.92
CA LEU A 16 16.62 -47.30 -8.97
C LEU A 16 17.56 -47.09 -10.16
N ALA A 17 18.53 -47.97 -10.30
CA ALA A 17 19.33 -48.07 -11.50
C ALA A 17 18.56 -48.88 -12.56
N SER A 18 18.02 -48.19 -13.58
CA SER A 18 17.51 -48.83 -14.79
C SER A 18 18.60 -48.80 -15.87
N SER A 19 19.10 -49.95 -16.22
CA SER A 19 20.01 -50.19 -17.36
C SER A 19 19.25 -50.05 -18.67
N LEU A 20 19.57 -49.01 -19.45
CA LEU A 20 19.12 -48.86 -20.84
C LEU A 20 20.19 -49.42 -21.81
N PRO A 21 19.79 -50.14 -22.87
CA PRO A 21 20.74 -50.66 -23.86
C PRO A 21 21.33 -49.54 -24.71
N ALA A 22 22.64 -49.61 -24.92
CA ALA A 22 23.37 -48.67 -25.77
C ALA A 22 23.00 -48.89 -27.24
N PHE A 23 22.25 -47.95 -27.83
CA PHE A 23 22.18 -47.81 -29.26
C PHE A 23 23.27 -46.83 -29.70
N ALA A 24 24.27 -47.40 -30.44
CA ALA A 24 25.27 -46.58 -31.07
C ALA A 24 24.67 -45.86 -32.31
N ALA A 25 24.23 -44.65 -32.11
CA ALA A 25 23.88 -43.73 -33.22
C ALA A 25 25.14 -42.95 -33.60
N LYS A 26 25.52 -43.04 -34.88
CA LYS A 26 26.54 -42.17 -35.48
C LYS A 26 26.10 -40.71 -35.34
N THR A 27 26.72 -39.99 -34.43
CA THR A 27 26.49 -38.55 -34.28
C THR A 27 27.34 -37.82 -35.30
N THR A 28 26.72 -37.32 -36.36
CA THR A 28 27.29 -36.29 -37.21
C THR A 28 27.14 -34.98 -36.40
N THR A 29 28.24 -34.50 -35.87
CA THR A 29 28.29 -33.23 -35.14
C THR A 29 28.29 -32.10 -36.16
N GLU A 30 27.13 -31.58 -36.54
CA GLU A 30 27.06 -30.22 -37.07
C GLU A 30 27.25 -29.25 -35.86
N PRO A 31 28.07 -28.20 -36.05
CA PRO A 31 28.18 -27.17 -35.01
C PRO A 31 26.83 -26.52 -34.82
N LEU A 32 26.25 -26.69 -33.63
CA LEU A 32 25.09 -25.83 -33.19
C LEU A 32 25.61 -24.41 -33.18
N GLU A 33 25.15 -23.58 -34.13
CA GLU A 33 25.29 -22.13 -34.02
C GLU A 33 24.63 -21.72 -32.70
N GLU A 34 25.43 -21.13 -31.80
CA GLU A 34 24.90 -20.50 -30.58
C GLU A 34 23.84 -19.47 -31.01
N PRO A 35 22.62 -19.51 -30.45
CA PRO A 35 21.64 -18.50 -30.78
C PRO A 35 22.20 -17.13 -30.38
N GLU A 36 22.32 -16.25 -31.35
CA GLU A 36 22.70 -14.86 -31.17
C GLU A 36 21.79 -14.25 -30.11
N VAL A 37 22.32 -14.08 -28.89
CA VAL A 37 21.60 -13.42 -27.79
C VAL A 37 21.47 -11.96 -28.20
N LYS A 38 20.33 -11.64 -28.83
CA LYS A 38 19.98 -10.25 -29.05
C LYS A 38 20.02 -9.54 -27.69
N PRO A 39 20.74 -8.40 -27.57
CA PRO A 39 20.76 -7.67 -26.33
C PRO A 39 19.32 -7.39 -25.93
N LEU A 40 18.97 -7.74 -24.68
CA LEU A 40 17.71 -7.35 -24.06
C LEU A 40 17.55 -5.85 -24.33
N VAL A 41 16.53 -5.50 -25.10
CA VAL A 41 16.13 -4.11 -25.26
C VAL A 41 15.97 -3.60 -23.84
N GLN A 42 16.81 -2.63 -23.46
CA GLN A 42 16.67 -1.96 -22.17
C GLN A 42 15.21 -1.54 -22.08
N ALA A 43 14.50 -2.02 -21.05
CA ALA A 43 13.15 -1.57 -20.77
C ALA A 43 13.25 -0.04 -20.65
N GLU A 44 12.63 0.68 -21.58
CA GLU A 44 12.49 2.12 -21.47
C GLU A 44 11.76 2.35 -20.14
N THR A 45 12.42 3.01 -19.19
CA THR A 45 11.79 3.44 -17.95
C THR A 45 10.81 4.54 -18.33
N PHE A 46 9.53 4.19 -18.34
CA PHE A 46 8.47 5.18 -18.56
C PHE A 46 8.38 6.02 -17.29
N GLU A 47 8.74 7.28 -17.40
CA GLU A 47 8.44 8.27 -16.35
C GLU A 47 6.95 8.55 -16.43
N THR A 48 6.20 8.03 -15.46
CA THR A 48 4.79 8.40 -15.27
C THR A 48 4.75 9.86 -14.82
N PRO A 49 3.93 10.70 -15.46
CA PRO A 49 3.85 12.12 -15.12
C PRO A 49 3.06 12.31 -13.82
N TYR A 50 3.75 12.24 -12.68
CA TYR A 50 3.17 12.55 -11.38
C TYR A 50 3.15 14.06 -11.15
N ALA A 51 2.07 14.55 -10.57
CA ALA A 51 1.97 15.92 -10.13
C ALA A 51 1.74 15.97 -8.60
N PRO A 52 2.63 16.62 -7.84
CA PRO A 52 2.51 16.69 -6.39
C PRO A 52 1.37 17.63 -5.97
N LEU A 53 0.55 17.16 -5.03
CA LEU A 53 -0.61 17.87 -4.50
C LEU A 53 -0.51 18.02 -2.99
N CYS A 54 -1.05 19.13 -2.45
CA CYS A 54 -1.17 19.35 -1.03
C CYS A 54 -2.60 19.79 -0.70
N PHE A 55 -3.30 19.00 0.12
CA PHE A 55 -4.66 19.32 0.56
C PHE A 55 -4.64 19.99 1.93
N VAL A 56 -5.35 21.10 2.02
CA VAL A 56 -5.53 21.87 3.26
C VAL A 56 -7.00 22.17 3.51
N ASP A 57 -7.38 22.30 4.77
CA ASP A 57 -8.70 22.82 5.15
C ASP A 57 -8.84 24.34 4.88
N LYS A 58 -10.02 24.90 5.16
CA LYS A 58 -10.26 26.35 5.02
C LYS A 58 -9.37 27.23 5.89
N LYS A 59 -8.74 26.68 6.92
CA LYS A 59 -7.82 27.39 7.82
C LYS A 59 -6.36 27.23 7.41
N GLY A 60 -6.09 26.41 6.38
CA GLY A 60 -4.76 26.11 5.89
C GLY A 60 -4.07 24.94 6.57
N ASN A 61 -4.76 24.20 7.46
CA ASN A 61 -4.19 22.99 8.08
C ASN A 61 -4.20 21.83 7.08
N PRO A 62 -3.15 20.97 7.09
CA PRO A 62 -3.10 19.78 6.25
C PRO A 62 -4.30 18.85 6.48
N VAL A 63 -4.76 18.20 5.42
CA VAL A 63 -5.85 17.23 5.49
C VAL A 63 -5.33 15.84 5.11
N GLN A 64 -5.13 15.00 6.12
CA GLN A 64 -4.72 13.60 5.98
C GLN A 64 -5.91 12.71 5.65
N GLY A 65 -5.65 11.62 4.90
CA GLY A 65 -6.60 10.52 4.72
C GLY A 65 -7.62 10.72 3.61
N LEU A 66 -7.47 11.72 2.74
CA LEU A 66 -8.24 11.83 1.51
C LEU A 66 -7.74 10.85 0.46
N VAL A 67 -8.61 10.38 -0.44
CA VAL A 67 -8.26 9.46 -1.53
C VAL A 67 -8.67 10.01 -2.89
N PHE A 68 -7.90 9.69 -3.95
CA PHE A 68 -8.20 10.14 -5.32
C PHE A 68 -9.16 9.21 -6.06
N SER A 69 -9.14 7.94 -5.73
CA SER A 69 -10.01 6.91 -6.29
C SER A 69 -10.35 5.91 -5.19
N GLU A 70 -10.25 4.64 -5.45
CA GLU A 70 -10.36 3.64 -4.40
C GLU A 70 -9.17 3.69 -3.44
N PRO A 71 -9.41 3.50 -2.13
CA PRO A 71 -8.34 3.56 -1.14
C PRO A 71 -7.36 2.39 -1.33
N THR A 72 -6.09 2.73 -1.49
CA THR A 72 -4.96 1.81 -1.49
C THR A 72 -3.88 2.32 -0.55
N LEU A 73 -2.84 1.53 -0.30
CA LEU A 73 -1.74 1.93 0.58
C LEU A 73 -1.05 3.24 0.16
N THR A 74 -1.08 3.56 -1.14
CA THR A 74 -0.39 4.73 -1.69
C THR A 74 -1.29 5.91 -2.01
N HIS A 75 -2.61 5.75 -1.90
CA HIS A 75 -3.56 6.76 -2.41
C HIS A 75 -4.13 7.70 -1.34
N PHE A 76 -3.77 7.52 -0.07
CA PHE A 76 -4.16 8.47 0.98
C PHE A 76 -3.23 9.68 1.00
N THR A 77 -3.79 10.87 1.28
CA THR A 77 -2.96 12.01 1.66
C THR A 77 -2.27 11.74 2.99
N ASP A 78 -1.00 12.08 3.09
CA ASP A 78 -0.17 11.92 4.29
C ASP A 78 -0.53 12.94 5.39
N ILE A 79 0.21 12.91 6.49
CA ILE A 79 0.01 13.82 7.64
C ILE A 79 0.22 15.30 7.28
N ASN A 80 0.97 15.60 6.22
CA ASN A 80 1.18 16.94 5.68
C ASN A 80 0.13 17.32 4.62
N GLY A 81 -0.86 16.43 4.37
CA GLY A 81 -1.85 16.58 3.32
C GLY A 81 -1.29 16.35 1.92
N LEU A 82 -0.11 15.76 1.81
CA LEU A 82 0.57 15.53 0.54
C LEU A 82 0.13 14.21 -0.09
N ASN A 83 0.03 14.22 -1.40
CA ASN A 83 -0.05 13.03 -2.25
C ASN A 83 0.38 13.42 -3.66
N GLU A 84 0.58 12.43 -4.50
CA GLU A 84 0.86 12.60 -5.92
C GLU A 84 -0.27 12.02 -6.74
N ILE A 85 -0.73 12.76 -7.74
CA ILE A 85 -1.69 12.24 -8.70
C ILE A 85 -0.95 11.76 -9.95
N ASP A 86 -1.26 10.55 -10.39
CA ASP A 86 -0.88 10.10 -11.72
C ASP A 86 -1.75 10.86 -12.75
N ALA A 87 -1.15 11.85 -13.38
CA ALA A 87 -1.84 12.69 -14.32
C ALA A 87 -2.25 11.95 -15.61
N ALA A 88 -1.60 10.84 -15.94
CA ALA A 88 -2.00 10.01 -17.08
C ALA A 88 -3.31 9.25 -16.75
N VAL A 89 -3.45 8.72 -15.54
CA VAL A 89 -4.72 8.12 -15.06
C VAL A 89 -5.81 9.17 -15.03
N ALA A 90 -5.54 10.33 -14.43
CA ALA A 90 -6.53 11.40 -14.28
C ALA A 90 -7.03 11.96 -15.62
N THR A 91 -6.21 11.91 -16.66
CA THR A 91 -6.59 12.37 -18.01
C THR A 91 -7.20 11.27 -18.90
N GLY A 92 -7.33 10.05 -18.38
CA GLY A 92 -7.86 8.90 -19.15
C GLY A 92 -6.91 8.36 -20.22
N LEU A 93 -5.63 8.71 -20.19
CA LEU A 93 -4.65 8.22 -21.17
C LEU A 93 -4.46 6.71 -21.09
N TYR A 94 -4.65 6.11 -19.92
CA TYR A 94 -4.56 4.65 -19.72
C TYR A 94 -5.70 3.89 -20.40
N ASP A 95 -6.90 4.47 -20.51
CA ASP A 95 -8.04 3.83 -21.17
C ASP A 95 -7.83 3.59 -22.67
N GLY A 96 -6.92 4.36 -23.29
CA GLY A 96 -6.52 4.23 -24.69
C GLY A 96 -5.29 3.35 -24.94
N GLY A 97 -4.73 2.71 -23.90
CA GLY A 97 -3.48 1.95 -23.99
C GLY A 97 -2.25 2.86 -23.98
N TYR A 98 -2.01 3.49 -22.84
CA TYR A 98 -0.83 4.35 -22.61
C TYR A 98 0.47 3.62 -22.98
N THR A 99 1.19 4.13 -23.95
CA THR A 99 2.42 3.52 -24.46
C THR A 99 3.68 4.15 -23.85
N GLY A 100 3.52 5.14 -22.97
CA GLY A 100 4.60 5.95 -22.40
C GLY A 100 5.16 7.01 -23.35
N LYS A 101 4.61 7.11 -24.56
CA LYS A 101 5.03 8.11 -25.58
C LYS A 101 4.15 9.35 -25.59
N GLU A 102 2.93 9.22 -25.10
CA GLU A 102 1.99 10.31 -24.91
C GLU A 102 2.43 11.15 -23.71
N LYS A 103 2.57 12.46 -23.92
CA LYS A 103 2.86 13.38 -22.83
C LYS A 103 1.57 13.98 -22.32
N VAL A 104 1.43 14.02 -20.99
CA VAL A 104 0.36 14.79 -20.36
C VAL A 104 0.55 16.27 -20.66
N ASP A 105 -0.51 16.92 -21.12
CA ASP A 105 -0.51 18.37 -21.39
C ASP A 105 -0.89 19.16 -20.16
N PHE A 106 0.09 19.44 -19.30
CA PHE A 106 -0.10 20.24 -18.08
C PHE A 106 -0.50 21.72 -18.35
N SER A 107 -0.47 22.17 -19.62
CA SER A 107 -0.98 23.50 -19.95
C SER A 107 -2.50 23.60 -19.82
N LYS A 108 -3.20 22.45 -19.83
CA LYS A 108 -4.65 22.37 -19.66
C LYS A 108 -5.04 21.98 -18.25
N PRO A 109 -6.23 22.43 -17.77
CA PRO A 109 -6.75 21.94 -16.50
C PRO A 109 -7.04 20.44 -16.54
N ILE A 110 -6.66 19.73 -15.49
CA ILE A 110 -6.93 18.31 -15.28
C ILE A 110 -8.09 18.18 -14.30
N ALA A 111 -9.09 17.38 -14.65
CA ALA A 111 -10.25 17.11 -13.83
C ALA A 111 -10.06 15.80 -13.07
N PHE A 112 -10.22 15.82 -11.75
CA PHE A 112 -10.18 14.63 -10.91
C PHE A 112 -11.10 14.77 -9.69
N SER A 113 -11.38 13.64 -9.05
CA SER A 113 -12.21 13.58 -7.86
C SER A 113 -11.39 13.13 -6.66
N VAL A 114 -11.69 13.73 -5.51
CA VAL A 114 -11.09 13.36 -4.22
C VAL A 114 -12.21 13.08 -3.25
N THR A 115 -12.07 11.99 -2.49
CA THR A 115 -13.11 11.47 -1.60
C THR A 115 -12.60 11.38 -0.17
N ASN A 116 -13.45 11.73 0.80
CA ASN A 116 -13.29 11.35 2.19
C ASN A 116 -13.85 9.93 2.38
N PRO A 117 -13.03 8.91 2.58
CA PRO A 117 -13.47 7.52 2.60
C PRO A 117 -14.24 7.14 3.88
N VAL A 118 -14.39 8.05 4.83
CA VAL A 118 -15.12 7.81 6.10
C VAL A 118 -16.61 8.12 5.96
N ASN A 119 -16.97 9.06 5.09
CA ASN A 119 -18.36 9.53 4.91
C ASN A 119 -18.77 9.61 3.43
N ASP A 120 -17.91 9.15 2.51
CA ASP A 120 -18.11 9.13 1.05
C ASP A 120 -18.32 10.51 0.41
N GLU A 121 -18.00 11.59 1.14
CA GLU A 121 -18.03 12.92 0.56
C GLU A 121 -16.95 13.08 -0.50
N THR A 122 -17.38 13.43 -1.71
CA THR A 122 -16.48 13.63 -2.85
C THR A 122 -16.47 15.11 -3.27
N LYS A 123 -15.28 15.58 -3.64
CA LYS A 123 -15.09 16.89 -4.26
C LYS A 123 -14.37 16.74 -5.59
N LYS A 124 -14.91 17.40 -6.61
CA LYS A 124 -14.28 17.49 -7.94
C LYS A 124 -13.38 18.71 -8.01
N TYR A 125 -12.22 18.53 -8.56
CA TYR A 125 -11.27 19.57 -8.88
C TYR A 125 -11.09 19.64 -10.41
N ASN A 126 -10.85 20.84 -10.91
CA ASN A 126 -10.50 21.07 -12.32
C ASN A 126 -9.44 22.18 -12.30
N VAL A 127 -8.18 21.79 -12.23
CA VAL A 127 -7.06 22.69 -11.96
C VAL A 127 -5.89 22.40 -12.89
N ARG A 128 -5.10 23.43 -13.16
CA ARG A 128 -3.79 23.23 -13.79
C ARG A 128 -2.84 22.65 -12.76
N LEU A 129 -2.20 21.56 -13.13
CA LEU A 129 -1.16 20.92 -12.34
C LEU A 129 0.20 21.33 -12.90
N ASP A 130 1.21 21.14 -12.08
CA ASP A 130 2.62 21.40 -12.41
C ASP A 130 3.37 20.13 -11.96
N ASP A 131 4.15 19.52 -12.80
CA ASP A 131 4.96 18.35 -12.46
C ASP A 131 6.13 18.69 -11.53
N ASP A 132 6.58 19.95 -11.58
CA ASP A 132 7.72 20.44 -10.79
C ASP A 132 7.31 21.12 -9.46
N LYS A 133 6.02 21.42 -9.26
CA LYS A 133 5.55 22.21 -8.10
C LYS A 133 4.31 21.64 -7.46
N THR A 134 4.34 21.57 -6.14
CA THR A 134 3.18 21.17 -5.36
C THR A 134 2.00 22.12 -5.54
N THR A 135 0.91 21.60 -6.11
CA THR A 135 -0.34 22.34 -6.25
C THR A 135 -1.15 22.26 -4.96
N LYS A 136 -1.42 23.42 -4.34
CA LYS A 136 -2.20 23.51 -3.10
C LYS A 136 -3.70 23.58 -3.39
N LEU A 137 -4.47 22.65 -2.79
CA LEU A 137 -5.90 22.51 -2.97
C LEU A 137 -6.65 22.63 -1.64
N VAL A 138 -7.80 23.33 -1.65
CA VAL A 138 -8.61 23.50 -0.45
C VAL A 138 -9.70 22.43 -0.40
N TRP A 139 -9.68 21.63 0.66
CA TRP A 139 -10.77 20.75 1.07
C TRP A 139 -11.72 21.52 1.99
N ASP A 140 -12.88 21.91 1.50
CA ASP A 140 -13.85 22.74 2.21
C ASP A 140 -15.01 21.97 2.83
N LYS A 141 -14.91 20.65 2.81
CA LYS A 141 -15.86 19.68 3.38
C LYS A 141 -15.35 19.13 4.71
N GLU A 142 -16.11 18.22 5.29
CA GLU A 142 -15.69 17.49 6.51
C GLU A 142 -14.42 16.68 6.25
N THR A 143 -13.41 16.83 7.10
CA THR A 143 -12.16 16.08 6.97
C THR A 143 -12.33 14.64 7.48
N PRO A 144 -11.50 13.66 7.02
CA PRO A 144 -11.54 12.30 7.53
C PRO A 144 -11.44 12.22 9.06
N ALA A 145 -10.58 13.02 9.68
CA ALA A 145 -10.44 13.08 11.13
C ALA A 145 -11.72 13.54 11.84
N GLN A 146 -12.44 14.56 11.29
CA GLN A 146 -13.72 15.01 11.81
C GLN A 146 -14.81 13.94 11.66
N SER A 147 -14.84 13.23 10.53
CA SER A 147 -15.78 12.13 10.30
C SER A 147 -15.54 10.98 11.25
N ILE A 148 -14.28 10.57 11.49
CA ILE A 148 -13.91 9.55 12.47
C ILE A 148 -14.31 9.96 13.89
N ALA A 149 -14.16 11.23 14.25
CA ALA A 149 -14.55 11.71 15.58
C ALA A 149 -16.03 11.49 15.87
N LYS A 150 -16.89 11.47 14.88
CA LYS A 150 -18.35 11.24 14.99
C LYS A 150 -18.73 9.75 15.08
N LYS A 151 -17.85 8.83 14.69
CA LYS A 151 -18.11 7.39 14.77
C LYS A 151 -18.11 6.97 16.23
N LYS A 152 -19.23 6.42 16.74
CA LYS A 152 -19.40 5.97 18.12
C LYS A 152 -18.82 4.58 18.34
N GLU A 153 -19.10 3.66 17.41
CA GLU A 153 -18.64 2.27 17.43
C GLU A 153 -17.32 2.16 16.68
N LYS A 154 -16.22 2.15 17.40
CA LYS A 154 -14.87 2.04 16.84
C LYS A 154 -13.86 1.50 17.83
N VAL A 155 -12.82 0.85 17.33
CA VAL A 155 -11.64 0.46 18.10
C VAL A 155 -10.41 1.19 17.61
N SER A 156 -9.45 1.41 18.49
CA SER A 156 -8.21 2.12 18.17
C SER A 156 -7.12 1.14 17.78
N PHE A 157 -6.45 1.42 16.68
CA PHE A 157 -5.16 0.84 16.32
C PHE A 157 -4.07 1.88 16.56
N ARG A 158 -2.97 1.46 17.15
CA ARG A 158 -1.86 2.35 17.49
C ARG A 158 -0.54 1.76 17.02
N VAL A 159 0.31 2.58 16.43
CA VAL A 159 1.68 2.22 16.05
C VAL A 159 2.66 3.05 16.87
N VAL A 160 3.64 2.37 17.45
CA VAL A 160 4.74 3.01 18.20
C VAL A 160 6.07 2.39 17.77
N ASP A 161 7.14 3.17 17.83
CA ASP A 161 8.50 2.68 17.61
C ASP A 161 9.01 1.85 18.82
N GLN A 162 10.26 1.39 18.72
CA GLN A 162 10.95 0.64 19.77
C GLN A 162 11.09 1.42 21.08
N ASN A 163 11.00 2.75 21.06
CA ASN A 163 11.10 3.65 22.21
C ASN A 163 9.72 4.09 22.74
N GLY A 164 8.64 3.65 22.11
CA GLY A 164 7.27 4.01 22.47
C GLY A 164 6.78 5.33 21.87
N LYS A 165 7.56 5.96 20.95
CA LYS A 165 7.11 7.15 20.22
C LYS A 165 6.06 6.75 19.18
N PRO A 166 5.05 7.60 18.94
CA PRO A 166 4.08 7.37 17.89
C PRO A 166 4.72 7.37 16.50
N VAL A 167 4.22 6.50 15.61
CA VAL A 167 4.59 6.44 14.20
C VAL A 167 3.38 6.88 13.37
N SER A 168 3.48 8.00 12.66
CA SER A 168 2.46 8.51 11.74
C SER A 168 2.55 7.86 10.36
N ASP A 169 1.52 8.06 9.55
CA ASP A 169 1.40 7.60 8.16
C ASP A 169 1.52 6.07 7.96
N ALA A 170 1.54 5.31 9.03
CA ALA A 170 1.47 3.85 8.95
C ALA A 170 0.06 3.41 8.55
N GLN A 171 -0.04 2.43 7.66
CA GLN A 171 -1.28 1.99 7.04
C GLN A 171 -1.59 0.54 7.37
N PHE A 172 -2.86 0.27 7.69
CA PHE A 172 -3.34 -1.07 8.01
C PHE A 172 -4.18 -1.65 6.90
N VAL A 173 -3.95 -2.93 6.61
CA VAL A 173 -4.80 -3.77 5.76
C VAL A 173 -5.53 -4.76 6.65
N LEU A 174 -6.86 -4.75 6.55
CA LEU A 174 -7.78 -5.57 7.33
C LEU A 174 -8.48 -6.62 6.47
N PRO A 175 -9.36 -7.46 7.05
CA PRO A 175 -10.18 -8.40 6.29
C PRO A 175 -10.85 -7.75 5.09
N SER A 176 -10.98 -8.52 4.00
CA SER A 176 -11.57 -8.05 2.73
C SER A 176 -10.81 -6.91 2.07
N GLN A 177 -9.49 -6.80 2.33
CA GLN A 177 -8.62 -5.73 1.81
C GLN A 177 -9.10 -4.32 2.16
N GLN A 178 -9.77 -4.16 3.29
CA GLN A 178 -10.15 -2.86 3.79
C GLN A 178 -8.90 -2.13 4.33
N PHE A 179 -8.66 -0.94 3.85
CA PHE A 179 -7.60 -0.05 4.34
C PHE A 179 -8.15 0.89 5.40
N LEU A 180 -7.42 1.05 6.51
CA LEU A 180 -7.71 2.13 7.45
C LEU A 180 -7.06 3.43 6.98
N LEU A 181 -7.55 4.55 7.50
CA LEU A 181 -6.83 5.81 7.36
C LEU A 181 -5.40 5.66 7.89
N PRO A 182 -4.41 6.37 7.30
CA PRO A 182 -3.07 6.40 7.88
C PRO A 182 -3.08 6.87 9.33
N THR A 183 -2.14 6.38 10.14
CA THR A 183 -2.03 6.81 11.54
C THR A 183 -1.73 8.29 11.65
N ASP A 184 -2.37 8.95 12.61
CA ASP A 184 -2.21 10.38 12.91
C ASP A 184 -0.88 10.69 13.64
N VAL A 185 -0.66 11.94 14.03
CA VAL A 185 0.53 12.41 14.80
C VAL A 185 0.72 11.66 16.13
N ASN A 186 -0.33 11.04 16.67
CA ASN A 186 -0.28 10.24 17.88
C ASN A 186 -0.09 8.74 17.58
N GLY A 187 0.19 8.40 16.32
CA GLY A 187 0.33 7.03 15.84
C GLY A 187 -0.99 6.25 15.88
N ARG A 188 -2.15 6.89 15.76
CA ARG A 188 -3.46 6.26 15.91
C ARG A 188 -4.27 6.32 14.64
N THR A 189 -4.99 5.22 14.40
CA THR A 189 -6.12 5.15 13.48
C THR A 189 -7.24 4.34 14.10
N TYR A 190 -8.39 4.25 13.41
CA TYR A 190 -9.58 3.64 13.99
C TYR A 190 -10.25 2.71 12.99
N TYR A 191 -10.66 1.55 13.49
CA TYR A 191 -11.52 0.61 12.81
C TYR A 191 -12.97 0.76 13.29
N TYR A 192 -13.91 0.78 12.35
CA TYR A 192 -15.36 0.95 12.59
C TYR A 192 -16.23 0.04 11.70
N GLY A 193 -15.63 -1.04 11.16
CA GLY A 193 -16.31 -2.05 10.34
C GLY A 193 -16.90 -3.19 11.16
N GLU A 194 -17.16 -4.31 10.48
CA GLU A 194 -17.72 -5.51 11.10
C GLU A 194 -16.72 -6.22 12.01
N PRO A 195 -17.18 -6.91 13.08
CA PRO A 195 -16.29 -7.70 13.93
C PRO A 195 -15.61 -8.81 13.14
N PHE A 196 -14.39 -9.18 13.54
CA PHE A 196 -13.65 -10.29 12.94
C PHE A 196 -12.82 -11.02 14.01
N GLU A 197 -12.58 -12.31 13.79
CA GLU A 197 -11.80 -13.15 14.70
C GLU A 197 -10.56 -13.74 14.02
N MET A 198 -9.45 -13.76 14.76
CA MET A 198 -8.18 -14.41 14.37
C MET A 198 -7.71 -14.05 12.96
N TYR A 199 -7.73 -12.79 12.62
CA TYR A 199 -7.27 -12.31 11.31
C TYR A 199 -5.84 -11.73 11.42
N ASN A 200 -5.01 -12.05 10.43
CA ASN A 200 -3.68 -11.45 10.29
C ASN A 200 -3.81 -10.03 9.73
N VAL A 201 -3.90 -9.06 10.63
CA VAL A 201 -3.86 -7.64 10.25
C VAL A 201 -2.44 -7.30 9.82
N GLU A 202 -2.31 -6.74 8.63
CA GLU A 202 -1.05 -6.29 8.08
C GLU A 202 -0.88 -4.78 8.32
N LEU A 203 0.31 -4.40 8.73
CA LEU A 203 0.73 -3.01 8.94
C LEU A 203 1.87 -2.70 7.98
N HIS A 204 1.72 -1.63 7.20
CA HIS A 204 2.77 -1.06 6.37
C HIS A 204 3.27 0.24 6.99
N TYR A 205 4.57 0.44 7.01
CA TYR A 205 5.21 1.64 7.55
C TYR A 205 6.57 1.87 6.89
N THR A 206 7.06 3.09 6.94
CA THR A 206 8.39 3.44 6.44
C THR A 206 9.37 3.55 7.61
N ASP A 207 10.54 2.93 7.50
CA ASP A 207 11.59 3.00 8.51
C ASP A 207 12.37 4.34 8.43
N SER A 208 13.26 4.60 9.38
CA SER A 208 14.08 5.83 9.43
C SER A 208 15.04 6.00 8.25
N LYS A 209 15.22 4.97 7.43
CA LYS A 209 16.05 5.02 6.22
C LYS A 209 15.23 5.25 4.96
N GLY A 210 13.89 5.37 5.10
CA GLY A 210 12.97 5.53 3.99
C GLY A 210 12.59 4.22 3.30
N ASN A 211 12.85 3.05 3.91
CA ASN A 211 12.46 1.77 3.34
C ASN A 211 11.06 1.37 3.81
N ASP A 212 10.27 0.83 2.91
CA ASP A 212 8.97 0.26 3.22
C ASP A 212 9.14 -1.07 3.98
N GLN A 213 8.41 -1.18 5.07
CA GLN A 213 8.41 -2.32 5.98
C GLN A 213 6.98 -2.79 6.20
N TYR A 214 6.80 -4.06 6.50
CA TYR A 214 5.49 -4.60 6.88
C TYR A 214 5.60 -5.50 8.11
N LEU A 215 4.53 -5.54 8.88
CA LEU A 215 4.39 -6.38 10.06
C LEU A 215 2.98 -6.96 10.09
N THR A 216 2.86 -8.27 10.33
CA THR A 216 1.57 -8.94 10.54
C THR A 216 1.35 -9.28 12.01
N LYS A 217 0.12 -9.14 12.45
CA LYS A 217 -0.30 -9.52 13.80
C LYS A 217 -1.68 -10.14 13.78
N LEU A 218 -1.83 -11.27 14.47
CA LEU A 218 -3.13 -11.90 14.66
C LEU A 218 -3.99 -11.05 15.61
N VAL A 219 -5.14 -10.62 15.14
CA VAL A 219 -6.05 -9.71 15.86
C VAL A 219 -7.46 -10.26 15.86
N THR A 220 -8.18 -10.01 16.95
CA THR A 220 -9.62 -10.25 17.07
C THR A 220 -10.31 -8.96 17.50
N VAL A 221 -11.30 -8.55 16.72
CA VAL A 221 -12.20 -7.43 17.04
C VAL A 221 -13.62 -7.97 17.18
N ARG A 222 -14.14 -7.98 18.40
CA ARG A 222 -15.50 -8.43 18.71
C ARG A 222 -16.47 -7.27 18.68
N ASP A 223 -17.74 -7.57 18.48
CA ASP A 223 -18.84 -6.59 18.55
C ASP A 223 -18.82 -5.78 19.87
N SER A 224 -18.54 -6.45 21.00
CA SER A 224 -18.40 -5.77 22.29
C SER A 224 -17.24 -4.76 22.34
N HIS A 225 -16.17 -5.00 21.58
CA HIS A 225 -15.04 -4.07 21.50
C HIS A 225 -15.43 -2.80 20.72
N LEU A 226 -16.14 -2.96 19.61
CA LEU A 226 -16.64 -1.85 18.78
C LEU A 226 -17.61 -0.98 19.58
N LYS A 227 -18.64 -1.58 20.18
CA LYS A 227 -19.67 -0.87 20.96
C LYS A 227 -19.11 -0.11 22.16
N ASN A 228 -18.13 -0.68 22.84
CA ASN A 228 -17.53 -0.05 24.02
C ASN A 228 -16.45 0.98 23.67
N GLY A 229 -15.88 0.93 22.46
CA GLY A 229 -14.78 1.81 22.03
C GLY A 229 -13.51 1.73 22.88
N LYS A 230 -13.35 0.67 23.71
CA LYS A 230 -12.27 0.56 24.71
C LYS A 230 -11.07 -0.27 24.24
N LEU A 231 -11.20 -1.02 23.15
CA LEU A 231 -10.09 -1.81 22.65
C LEU A 231 -9.07 -0.89 21.97
N SER A 232 -7.82 -1.01 22.41
CA SER A 232 -6.67 -0.39 21.74
C SER A 232 -5.67 -1.49 21.41
N ILE A 233 -5.40 -1.68 20.12
CA ILE A 233 -4.48 -2.68 19.59
C ILE A 233 -3.20 -1.98 19.21
N THR A 234 -2.09 -2.30 19.90
CA THR A 234 -0.81 -1.66 19.68
C THR A 234 0.11 -2.54 18.84
N PHE A 235 0.69 -1.97 17.82
CA PHE A 235 1.78 -2.52 17.03
C PHE A 235 3.06 -1.79 17.41
N LYS A 236 4.12 -2.56 17.65
CA LYS A 236 5.44 -2.02 17.96
C LYS A 236 6.36 -2.34 16.80
N VAL A 237 6.97 -1.31 16.23
CA VAL A 237 7.82 -1.39 15.05
C VAL A 237 9.23 -0.91 15.34
N THR A 238 10.16 -1.22 14.45
CA THR A 238 11.52 -0.68 14.49
C THR A 238 11.65 0.34 13.36
N VAL A 239 11.86 1.59 13.71
CA VAL A 239 12.06 2.70 12.77
C VAL A 239 13.43 3.34 12.97
#